data_f1b25bdc59758963141fefc7fa46231d
#
_entry.id   f1b25bdc59758963141fefc7fa46231d
#
_cell.length_a   1.000
_cell.length_b   1.000
_cell.length_c   1.000
_cell.angle_alpha   90.00
_cell.angle_beta   90.00
_cell.angle_gamma   90.00
#
_symmetry.space_group_name_H-M   'P 1'
#
loop_
_entity.id
_entity.type
_entity.pdbx_description
1 polymer ?
#
loop_
_entity_poly.entity_id
_entity_poly.type
_entity_poly.pdbx_seq_one_letter_code
_entity_poly.pdbx_strand_id
1 'polypeptide(L)'
;QTSRRSGVRAARRSARSAPLPDHLKPVRAGMEGGTFSPLNKFGMDRIHQAVLDALETIGLSQAPQTGVDYLTAAGAKLGDDGRIRFPRALVEDTIARANRSVTLLGRDPRHDMELSGTRVHYGTAGAAVHLVEADGRQYRDSTLQDIHDAARIADVLDNLHFLQRPMVARDIADNLQMDLNTIYSCCAGTTEHVGVSFTEPEFVRHGLEMLHLIAGGQDAWRQRPFVSNSNCFVVPPMKFATESCQVMEAWIAGGMPVLLLSAGQAGATAPAPIAGAIVQATAECLAGLIYVNAISPGHPAVFGTWPFVCLLYTSDAADDLLCVDLGGRRII
;
A
#
# COMPACT_ATOMS: atom_id res chain seq x y z
N GLN A 1 -20.66 -51.01 -27.95
CA GLN A 1 -20.69 -50.57 -26.55
C GLN A 1 -19.45 -49.78 -26.09
N THR A 2 -18.53 -49.41 -26.99
CA THR A 2 -17.26 -48.70 -26.65
C THR A 2 -17.37 -47.16 -26.71
N SER A 3 -18.47 -46.60 -27.26
CA SER A 3 -18.57 -45.14 -27.49
C SER A 3 -18.99 -44.31 -26.25
N ARG A 4 -19.73 -44.85 -25.30
CA ARG A 4 -20.18 -44.13 -24.09
C ARG A 4 -19.07 -43.88 -23.07
N ARG A 5 -18.06 -44.74 -22.97
CA ARG A 5 -16.95 -44.60 -22.01
C ARG A 5 -15.93 -43.55 -22.44
N SER A 6 -15.71 -43.34 -23.73
CA SER A 6 -14.79 -42.33 -24.25
C SER A 6 -15.33 -40.91 -24.07
N GLY A 7 -16.62 -40.68 -24.24
CA GLY A 7 -17.27 -39.40 -24.01
C GLY A 7 -17.22 -38.93 -22.53
N VAL A 8 -17.45 -39.88 -21.61
CA VAL A 8 -17.36 -39.56 -20.17
C VAL A 8 -15.93 -39.20 -19.73
N ARG A 9 -14.92 -39.85 -20.34
CA ARG A 9 -13.50 -39.56 -20.02
C ARG A 9 -13.05 -38.22 -20.61
N ALA A 10 -13.50 -37.87 -21.82
CA ALA A 10 -13.26 -36.58 -22.44
C ALA A 10 -13.95 -35.45 -21.66
N ALA A 11 -15.23 -35.65 -21.28
CA ALA A 11 -15.96 -34.67 -20.46
C ALA A 11 -15.33 -34.45 -19.08
N ARG A 12 -14.85 -35.51 -18.42
CA ARG A 12 -14.12 -35.37 -17.15
C ARG A 12 -12.78 -34.67 -17.31
N ARG A 13 -12.08 -34.89 -18.42
CA ARG A 13 -10.83 -34.19 -18.70
C ARG A 13 -11.08 -32.71 -19.00
N SER A 14 -12.10 -32.39 -19.79
CA SER A 14 -12.52 -31.03 -20.06
C SER A 14 -12.96 -30.29 -18.79
N ALA A 15 -13.74 -30.97 -17.93
CA ALA A 15 -14.14 -30.39 -16.64
C ALA A 15 -12.97 -30.15 -15.67
N ARG A 16 -11.90 -30.95 -15.75
CA ARG A 16 -10.68 -30.75 -14.94
C ARG A 16 -9.76 -29.66 -15.48
N SER A 17 -9.81 -29.38 -16.77
CA SER A 17 -9.03 -28.34 -17.43
C SER A 17 -9.78 -27.02 -17.57
N ALA A 18 -11.09 -27.01 -17.28
CA ALA A 18 -11.87 -25.79 -17.27
C ALA A 18 -11.48 -24.92 -16.06
N PRO A 19 -11.39 -23.60 -16.21
CA PRO A 19 -11.22 -22.69 -15.06
C PRO A 19 -12.31 -22.96 -14.03
N LEU A 20 -11.93 -22.92 -12.75
CA LEU A 20 -12.91 -23.05 -11.65
C LEU A 20 -13.96 -21.96 -11.79
N PRO A 21 -15.26 -22.31 -11.68
CA PRO A 21 -16.33 -21.31 -11.58
C PRO A 21 -16.04 -20.32 -10.44
N ASP A 22 -16.45 -19.08 -10.62
CA ASP A 22 -16.12 -18.01 -9.68
C ASP A 22 -16.53 -18.31 -8.23
N HIS A 23 -17.61 -19.03 -8.01
CA HIS A 23 -18.07 -19.42 -6.67
C HIS A 23 -17.25 -20.55 -6.01
N LEU A 24 -16.38 -21.24 -6.77
CA LEU A 24 -15.52 -22.32 -6.26
C LEU A 24 -14.05 -21.91 -6.10
N LYS A 25 -13.67 -20.71 -6.53
CA LYS A 25 -12.31 -20.22 -6.33
C LYS A 25 -12.04 -20.02 -4.83
N PRO A 26 -10.91 -20.48 -4.28
CA PRO A 26 -10.61 -20.36 -2.85
C PRO A 26 -10.44 -18.90 -2.40
N VAL A 27 -9.84 -18.08 -3.24
CA VAL A 27 -9.75 -16.62 -3.06
C VAL A 27 -10.11 -15.97 -4.38
N ARG A 28 -10.78 -14.80 -4.34
CA ARG A 28 -11.26 -14.10 -5.51
C ARG A 28 -11.15 -12.61 -5.36
N ALA A 29 -10.94 -11.94 -6.47
CA ALA A 29 -11.10 -10.51 -6.52
C ALA A 29 -12.52 -10.11 -6.10
N GLY A 30 -12.63 -9.17 -5.15
CA GLY A 30 -13.90 -8.66 -4.67
C GLY A 30 -14.78 -9.67 -3.89
N MET A 31 -14.18 -10.65 -3.23
CA MET A 31 -14.91 -11.47 -2.27
C MET A 31 -15.49 -10.62 -1.13
N GLU A 32 -16.69 -11.00 -0.69
CA GLU A 32 -17.28 -10.39 0.50
C GLU A 32 -16.48 -10.75 1.75
N GLY A 33 -16.11 -9.72 2.51
CA GLY A 33 -15.40 -9.83 3.78
C GLY A 33 -16.18 -9.14 4.91
N GLY A 34 -15.47 -8.61 5.91
CA GLY A 34 -16.06 -7.75 6.94
C GLY A 34 -16.91 -8.46 7.99
N THR A 35 -16.84 -9.78 8.07
CA THR A 35 -17.56 -10.55 9.11
C THR A 35 -16.86 -10.49 10.47
N PHE A 36 -15.56 -10.19 10.50
CA PHE A 36 -14.81 -10.03 11.74
C PHE A 36 -14.93 -8.60 12.25
N SER A 37 -15.68 -8.41 13.33
CA SER A 37 -15.90 -7.09 13.96
C SER A 37 -15.63 -7.17 15.47
N PRO A 38 -14.35 -7.03 15.89
CA PRO A 38 -13.95 -7.18 17.28
C PRO A 38 -14.41 -6.02 18.18
N LEU A 39 -14.73 -4.87 17.59
CA LEU A 39 -15.18 -3.67 18.29
C LEU A 39 -16.68 -3.44 18.07
N ASN A 40 -17.37 -3.09 19.14
CA ASN A 40 -18.73 -2.57 19.04
C ASN A 40 -18.72 -1.09 18.62
N LYS A 41 -19.91 -0.56 18.28
CA LYS A 41 -20.05 0.83 17.86
C LYS A 41 -19.48 1.83 18.88
N PHE A 42 -19.70 1.61 20.16
CA PHE A 42 -19.19 2.48 21.23
C PHE A 42 -17.66 2.53 21.24
N GLY A 43 -16.98 1.38 21.07
CA GLY A 43 -15.53 1.31 20.97
C GLY A 43 -15.01 2.04 19.75
N MET A 44 -15.64 1.87 18.59
CA MET A 44 -15.30 2.57 17.35
C MET A 44 -15.49 4.10 17.49
N ASP A 45 -16.61 4.54 18.05
CA ASP A 45 -16.88 5.96 18.27
C ASP A 45 -15.85 6.60 19.21
N ARG A 46 -15.42 5.89 20.26
CA ARG A 46 -14.37 6.38 21.17
C ARG A 46 -13.02 6.52 20.49
N ILE A 47 -12.64 5.55 19.65
CA ILE A 47 -11.41 5.64 18.87
C ILE A 47 -11.49 6.84 17.93
N HIS A 48 -12.60 6.99 17.21
CA HIS A 48 -12.80 8.11 16.30
C HIS A 48 -12.68 9.47 17.02
N GLN A 49 -13.33 9.64 18.18
CA GLN A 49 -13.21 10.88 18.95
C GLN A 49 -11.77 11.16 19.40
N ALA A 50 -11.03 10.12 19.83
CA ALA A 50 -9.64 10.26 20.20
C ALA A 50 -8.73 10.62 18.99
N VAL A 51 -9.06 10.13 17.80
CA VAL A 51 -8.39 10.52 16.55
C VAL A 51 -8.61 11.99 16.25
N LEU A 52 -9.86 12.48 16.35
CA LEU A 52 -10.17 13.89 16.17
C LEU A 52 -9.45 14.77 17.19
N ASP A 53 -9.41 14.34 18.47
CA ASP A 53 -8.66 15.05 19.52
C ASP A 53 -7.15 15.11 19.18
N ALA A 54 -6.55 14.02 18.74
CA ALA A 54 -5.14 13.97 18.38
C ALA A 54 -4.83 14.89 17.18
N LEU A 55 -5.66 14.90 16.16
CA LEU A 55 -5.50 15.77 14.99
C LEU A 55 -5.68 17.25 15.33
N GLU A 56 -6.65 17.58 16.17
CA GLU A 56 -6.95 18.96 16.52
C GLU A 56 -5.97 19.56 17.54
N THR A 57 -5.54 18.78 18.54
CA THR A 57 -4.71 19.30 19.65
C THR A 57 -3.22 19.06 19.43
N ILE A 58 -2.84 17.91 18.86
CA ILE A 58 -1.44 17.57 18.61
C ILE A 58 -1.06 17.94 17.17
N GLY A 59 -1.80 17.45 16.18
CA GLY A 59 -1.50 17.61 14.75
C GLY A 59 -0.20 16.92 14.34
N LEU A 60 0.30 17.20 13.13
CA LEU A 60 1.52 16.63 12.58
C LEU A 60 2.59 17.72 12.34
N SER A 61 3.86 17.37 12.59
CA SER A 61 5.00 18.26 12.34
C SER A 61 5.67 17.98 11.00
N GLN A 62 6.58 18.85 10.57
CA GLN A 62 7.53 18.70 9.46
C GLN A 62 6.89 18.46 8.09
N ALA A 63 5.75 19.09 7.80
CA ALA A 63 5.26 19.14 6.43
C ALA A 63 6.22 19.94 5.53
N PRO A 64 6.39 19.57 4.25
CA PRO A 64 7.05 20.44 3.28
C PRO A 64 6.27 21.75 3.13
N GLN A 65 6.91 22.82 2.69
CA GLN A 65 6.23 24.12 2.54
C GLN A 65 5.02 24.03 1.62
N THR A 66 5.11 23.30 0.52
CA THR A 66 3.99 23.00 -0.37
C THR A 66 2.83 22.34 0.35
N GLY A 67 3.12 21.38 1.22
CA GLY A 67 2.13 20.73 2.06
C GLY A 67 1.49 21.65 3.07
N VAL A 68 2.27 22.56 3.69
CA VAL A 68 1.73 23.61 4.55
C VAL A 68 0.73 24.46 3.79
N ASP A 69 1.08 24.88 2.56
CA ASP A 69 0.25 25.73 1.73
C ASP A 69 -1.06 25.01 1.33
N TYR A 70 -1.00 23.76 0.87
CA TYR A 70 -2.19 22.97 0.55
C TYR A 70 -3.10 22.75 1.77
N LEU A 71 -2.52 22.34 2.90
CA LEU A 71 -3.29 21.98 4.08
C LEU A 71 -3.92 23.22 4.74
N THR A 72 -3.21 24.36 4.79
CA THR A 72 -3.75 25.59 5.34
C THR A 72 -4.84 26.18 4.44
N ALA A 73 -4.67 26.10 3.11
CA ALA A 73 -5.72 26.49 2.16
C ALA A 73 -6.97 25.62 2.30
N ALA A 74 -6.84 24.34 2.70
CA ALA A 74 -7.95 23.45 2.98
C ALA A 74 -8.62 23.70 4.36
N GLY A 75 -8.03 24.54 5.23
CA GLY A 75 -8.58 24.90 6.53
C GLY A 75 -7.85 24.31 7.74
N ALA A 76 -6.72 23.63 7.54
CA ALA A 76 -5.84 23.24 8.64
C ALA A 76 -5.13 24.47 9.23
N LYS A 77 -4.60 24.36 10.44
CA LYS A 77 -3.97 25.45 11.16
C LYS A 77 -2.51 25.16 11.44
N LEU A 78 -1.62 26.01 10.97
CA LEU A 78 -0.21 25.98 11.36
C LEU A 78 -0.06 26.65 12.73
N GLY A 79 0.47 25.94 13.71
CA GLY A 79 0.79 26.48 15.03
C GLY A 79 2.20 27.07 15.09
N ASP A 80 2.45 27.88 16.12
CA ASP A 80 3.77 28.49 16.38
C ASP A 80 4.86 27.44 16.64
N ASP A 81 4.45 26.24 17.02
CA ASP A 81 5.33 25.07 17.21
C ASP A 81 5.63 24.31 15.90
N GLY A 82 5.22 24.84 14.75
CA GLY A 82 5.43 24.26 13.43
C GLY A 82 4.58 23.02 13.15
N ARG A 83 3.57 22.73 13.99
CA ARG A 83 2.66 21.60 13.77
C ARG A 83 1.41 22.05 13.04
N ILE A 84 0.97 21.24 12.11
CA ILE A 84 -0.29 21.43 11.39
C ILE A 84 -1.38 20.70 12.16
N ARG A 85 -2.38 21.42 12.61
CA ARG A 85 -3.55 20.92 13.32
C ARG A 85 -4.77 20.94 12.42
N PHE A 86 -5.59 19.90 12.56
CA PHE A 86 -6.74 19.67 11.70
C PHE A 86 -8.02 19.85 12.52
N PRO A 87 -8.78 20.93 12.29
CA PRO A 87 -10.07 21.10 12.95
C PRO A 87 -10.99 19.92 12.68
N ARG A 88 -11.78 19.52 13.68
CA ARG A 88 -12.72 18.38 13.56
C ARG A 88 -13.62 18.48 12.33
N ALA A 89 -14.14 19.66 12.04
CA ALA A 89 -14.99 19.89 10.87
C ALA A 89 -14.27 19.55 9.56
N LEU A 90 -12.98 19.94 9.42
CA LEU A 90 -12.18 19.61 8.23
C LEU A 90 -12.00 18.09 8.07
N VAL A 91 -11.74 17.38 9.17
CA VAL A 91 -11.58 15.93 9.16
C VAL A 91 -12.88 15.23 8.74
N GLU A 92 -13.99 15.59 9.38
CA GLU A 92 -15.31 15.01 9.10
C GLU A 92 -15.79 15.31 7.68
N ASP A 93 -15.62 16.55 7.21
CA ASP A 93 -15.94 16.95 5.85
C ASP A 93 -15.11 16.20 4.81
N THR A 94 -13.84 15.95 5.10
CA THR A 94 -12.97 15.16 4.21
C THR A 94 -13.43 13.71 4.16
N ILE A 95 -13.72 13.10 5.32
CA ILE A 95 -14.26 11.74 5.39
C ILE A 95 -15.59 11.63 4.62
N ALA A 96 -16.47 12.61 4.75
CA ALA A 96 -17.76 12.60 4.09
C ALA A 96 -17.65 12.73 2.56
N ARG A 97 -16.66 13.48 2.06
CA ARG A 97 -16.45 13.74 0.63
C ARG A 97 -15.49 12.78 -0.06
N ALA A 98 -14.67 12.05 0.69
CA ALA A 98 -13.72 11.09 0.13
C ALA A 98 -14.43 9.98 -0.66
N ASN A 99 -13.80 9.54 -1.74
CA ASN A 99 -14.31 8.43 -2.53
C ASN A 99 -14.46 7.17 -1.68
N ARG A 100 -15.65 6.54 -1.78
CA ARG A 100 -15.96 5.28 -1.09
C ARG A 100 -15.66 4.05 -1.93
N SER A 101 -15.37 4.25 -3.20
CA SER A 101 -14.99 3.20 -4.14
C SER A 101 -13.82 3.70 -4.97
N VAL A 102 -12.78 2.88 -5.05
CA VAL A 102 -11.60 3.14 -5.85
C VAL A 102 -11.38 1.92 -6.73
N THR A 103 -11.24 2.12 -8.04
CA THR A 103 -10.81 1.06 -8.94
C THR A 103 -9.33 1.18 -9.17
N LEU A 104 -8.58 0.17 -8.77
CA LEU A 104 -7.19 0.01 -9.15
C LEU A 104 -7.15 -0.77 -10.47
N LEU A 105 -6.69 -0.11 -11.52
CA LEU A 105 -6.71 -0.64 -12.87
C LEU A 105 -5.48 -1.50 -13.12
N GLY A 106 -5.67 -2.70 -13.65
CA GLY A 106 -4.60 -3.49 -14.23
C GLY A 106 -4.17 -2.97 -15.60
N ARG A 107 -3.01 -3.37 -16.08
CA ARG A 107 -2.62 -3.12 -17.47
C ARG A 107 -3.54 -3.88 -18.45
N ASP A 108 -3.94 -5.09 -18.08
CA ASP A 108 -5.04 -5.81 -18.72
C ASP A 108 -6.34 -5.57 -17.92
N PRO A 109 -7.48 -5.17 -18.57
CA PRO A 109 -8.74 -4.93 -17.87
C PRO A 109 -9.29 -6.11 -17.06
N ARG A 110 -8.93 -7.32 -17.36
CA ARG A 110 -9.32 -8.51 -16.57
C ARG A 110 -8.80 -8.49 -15.13
N HIS A 111 -7.78 -7.67 -14.86
CA HIS A 111 -7.15 -7.50 -13.56
C HIS A 111 -7.57 -6.21 -12.83
N ASP A 112 -8.63 -5.55 -13.31
CA ASP A 112 -9.19 -4.40 -12.62
C ASP A 112 -9.79 -4.84 -11.28
N MET A 113 -9.50 -4.07 -10.23
CA MET A 113 -9.98 -4.33 -8.88
C MET A 113 -10.84 -3.18 -8.39
N GLU A 114 -12.07 -3.46 -8.02
CA GLU A 114 -12.94 -2.49 -7.38
C GLU A 114 -12.83 -2.61 -5.85
N LEU A 115 -12.23 -1.62 -5.23
CA LEU A 115 -12.14 -1.48 -3.78
C LEU A 115 -13.38 -0.74 -3.29
N SER A 116 -14.41 -1.49 -2.90
CA SER A 116 -15.68 -0.94 -2.44
C SER A 116 -16.34 -1.86 -1.42
N GLY A 117 -17.13 -1.28 -0.51
CA GLY A 117 -17.88 -2.04 0.49
C GLY A 117 -16.96 -2.91 1.35
N THR A 118 -17.26 -4.21 1.40
CA THR A 118 -16.52 -5.22 2.19
C THR A 118 -15.65 -6.13 1.33
N ARG A 119 -15.38 -5.77 0.09
CA ARG A 119 -14.57 -6.58 -0.83
C ARG A 119 -13.12 -6.69 -0.36
N VAL A 120 -12.56 -7.89 -0.49
CA VAL A 120 -11.20 -8.22 -0.09
C VAL A 120 -10.37 -8.57 -1.32
N HIS A 121 -9.19 -7.98 -1.42
CA HIS A 121 -8.19 -8.26 -2.44
C HIS A 121 -6.87 -8.59 -1.76
N TYR A 122 -6.13 -9.53 -2.31
CA TYR A 122 -4.81 -9.92 -1.82
C TYR A 122 -3.74 -9.54 -2.83
N GLY A 123 -2.57 -9.20 -2.34
CA GLY A 123 -1.40 -8.90 -3.15
C GLY A 123 -0.11 -9.19 -2.42
N THR A 124 1.00 -9.00 -3.10
CA THR A 124 2.30 -9.05 -2.44
C THR A 124 2.48 -7.84 -1.52
N ALA A 125 3.41 -7.94 -0.59
CA ALA A 125 3.81 -6.85 0.30
C ALA A 125 5.33 -6.74 0.30
N GLY A 126 5.85 -5.61 0.68
CA GLY A 126 7.29 -5.48 0.72
C GLY A 126 7.74 -4.11 1.22
N ALA A 127 9.02 -3.79 1.21
CA ALA A 127 10.00 -4.36 0.30
C ALA A 127 11.09 -5.11 1.08
N ALA A 128 11.24 -6.38 0.81
CA ALA A 128 12.33 -7.17 1.37
C ALA A 128 13.68 -6.75 0.76
N VAL A 129 14.72 -6.78 1.58
CA VAL A 129 16.09 -6.45 1.17
C VAL A 129 16.96 -7.72 1.00
N HIS A 130 16.44 -8.85 1.41
CA HIS A 130 17.10 -10.14 1.31
C HIS A 130 16.12 -11.22 0.84
N LEU A 131 16.66 -12.25 0.25
CA LEU A 131 15.97 -13.48 -0.15
C LEU A 131 16.58 -14.68 0.53
N VAL A 132 15.72 -15.65 0.83
CA VAL A 132 16.17 -17.01 1.18
C VAL A 132 16.22 -17.82 -0.09
N GLU A 133 17.36 -18.45 -0.37
CA GLU A 133 17.50 -19.33 -1.52
C GLU A 133 16.54 -20.54 -1.41
N ALA A 134 16.20 -21.12 -2.56
CA ALA A 134 15.22 -22.21 -2.62
C ALA A 134 15.59 -23.44 -1.79
N ASP A 135 16.89 -23.65 -1.51
CA ASP A 135 17.37 -24.71 -0.63
C ASP A 135 17.22 -24.37 0.87
N GLY A 136 16.78 -23.13 1.20
CA GLY A 136 16.54 -22.67 2.56
C GLY A 136 17.79 -22.46 3.41
N ARG A 137 19.00 -22.51 2.82
CA ARG A 137 20.27 -22.50 3.57
C ARG A 137 21.00 -21.18 3.56
N GLN A 138 20.73 -20.34 2.60
CA GLN A 138 21.46 -19.09 2.41
C GLN A 138 20.52 -17.91 2.27
N TYR A 139 20.89 -16.82 2.93
CA TYR A 139 20.35 -15.49 2.69
C TYR A 139 21.26 -14.76 1.70
N ARG A 140 20.68 -14.07 0.76
CA ARG A 140 21.38 -13.15 -0.11
C ARG A 140 20.61 -11.86 -0.33
N ASP A 141 21.29 -10.84 -0.81
CA ASP A 141 20.67 -9.62 -1.26
C ASP A 141 19.67 -9.89 -2.40
N SER A 142 18.57 -9.17 -2.37
CA SER A 142 17.59 -9.21 -3.45
C SER A 142 18.10 -8.41 -4.66
N THR A 143 17.75 -8.87 -5.86
CA THR A 143 18.19 -8.30 -7.13
C THR A 143 17.00 -7.86 -7.98
N LEU A 144 17.26 -7.10 -9.04
CA LEU A 144 16.25 -6.73 -10.03
C LEU A 144 15.60 -7.96 -10.68
N GLN A 145 16.39 -9.01 -10.94
CA GLN A 145 15.87 -10.26 -11.50
C GLN A 145 14.84 -10.92 -10.58
N ASP A 146 15.09 -10.90 -9.27
CA ASP A 146 14.15 -11.44 -8.29
C ASP A 146 12.82 -10.71 -8.31
N ILE A 147 12.83 -9.39 -8.47
CA ILE A 147 11.62 -8.57 -8.61
C ILE A 147 10.83 -8.99 -9.86
N HIS A 148 11.52 -9.16 -10.99
CA HIS A 148 10.90 -9.60 -12.24
C HIS A 148 10.28 -11.00 -12.11
N ASP A 149 11.00 -11.94 -11.52
CA ASP A 149 10.54 -13.32 -11.33
C ASP A 149 9.36 -13.39 -10.35
N ALA A 150 9.39 -12.59 -9.27
CA ALA A 150 8.26 -12.47 -8.36
C ALA A 150 7.01 -11.89 -9.05
N ALA A 151 7.18 -10.90 -9.94
CA ALA A 151 6.09 -10.34 -10.71
C ALA A 151 5.46 -11.38 -11.65
N ARG A 152 6.28 -12.20 -12.30
CA ARG A 152 5.80 -13.31 -13.15
C ARG A 152 5.10 -14.41 -12.36
N ILE A 153 5.56 -14.67 -11.13
CA ILE A 153 4.89 -15.63 -10.24
C ILE A 153 3.53 -15.07 -9.81
N ALA A 154 3.46 -13.79 -9.46
CA ALA A 154 2.20 -13.15 -9.09
C ALA A 154 1.17 -13.21 -10.22
N ASP A 155 1.55 -12.91 -11.46
CA ASP A 155 0.68 -12.88 -12.64
C ASP A 155 -0.01 -14.23 -12.93
N VAL A 156 0.56 -15.36 -12.48
CA VAL A 156 0.00 -16.70 -12.70
C VAL A 156 -0.75 -17.27 -11.51
N LEU A 157 -0.80 -16.55 -10.40
CA LEU A 157 -1.46 -16.99 -9.17
C LEU A 157 -2.85 -16.37 -9.03
N ASP A 158 -3.89 -17.14 -9.26
CA ASP A 158 -5.31 -16.71 -9.19
C ASP A 158 -5.71 -16.01 -7.88
N ASN A 159 -4.94 -16.16 -6.82
CA ASN A 159 -5.21 -15.63 -5.50
C ASN A 159 -4.38 -14.39 -5.14
N LEU A 160 -3.52 -13.95 -6.03
CA LEU A 160 -2.92 -12.63 -6.02
C LEU A 160 -3.66 -11.76 -7.04
N HIS A 161 -3.98 -10.54 -6.67
CA HIS A 161 -4.82 -9.65 -7.46
C HIS A 161 -4.10 -8.37 -7.84
N PHE A 162 -2.96 -8.10 -7.19
CA PHE A 162 -2.07 -6.98 -7.49
C PHE A 162 -0.66 -7.27 -7.03
N LEU A 163 0.29 -6.65 -7.69
CA LEU A 163 1.69 -6.71 -7.30
C LEU A 163 2.08 -5.42 -6.57
N GLN A 164 2.26 -5.48 -5.26
CA GLN A 164 3.03 -4.48 -4.55
C GLN A 164 4.50 -4.84 -4.69
N ARG A 165 5.38 -3.92 -5.10
CA ARG A 165 6.83 -4.17 -5.21
C ARG A 165 7.33 -5.00 -4.03
N PRO A 166 7.72 -6.27 -4.25
CA PRO A 166 7.99 -7.17 -3.13
C PRO A 166 9.39 -7.01 -2.54
N MET A 167 10.34 -6.46 -3.31
CA MET A 167 11.76 -6.41 -2.95
C MET A 167 12.42 -5.12 -3.41
N VAL A 168 13.62 -4.86 -2.90
CA VAL A 168 14.51 -3.78 -3.34
C VAL A 168 15.60 -4.37 -4.25
N ALA A 169 15.87 -3.75 -5.40
CA ALA A 169 16.95 -4.13 -6.30
C ALA A 169 18.29 -3.64 -5.73
N ARG A 170 18.92 -4.44 -4.86
CA ARG A 170 20.18 -4.08 -4.20
C ARG A 170 21.42 -4.19 -5.08
N ASP A 171 21.28 -4.80 -6.23
CA ASP A 171 22.31 -4.88 -7.28
C ASP A 171 22.42 -3.59 -8.11
N ILE A 172 21.54 -2.60 -7.90
CA ILE A 172 21.57 -1.30 -8.57
C ILE A 172 21.90 -0.21 -7.55
N ALA A 173 23.06 0.40 -7.69
CA ALA A 173 23.55 1.42 -6.74
C ALA A 173 22.97 2.82 -6.97
N ASP A 174 22.63 3.18 -8.20
CA ASP A 174 22.06 4.47 -8.55
C ASP A 174 20.55 4.48 -8.29
N ASN A 175 20.07 5.40 -7.47
CA ASN A 175 18.67 5.44 -7.02
C ASN A 175 17.68 5.66 -8.19
N LEU A 176 17.99 6.53 -9.14
CA LEU A 176 17.13 6.75 -10.30
C LEU A 176 17.01 5.49 -11.16
N GLN A 177 18.15 4.84 -11.42
CA GLN A 177 18.15 3.58 -12.17
C GLN A 177 17.41 2.48 -11.39
N MET A 178 17.59 2.41 -10.08
CA MET A 178 16.89 1.45 -9.24
C MET A 178 15.37 1.65 -9.32
N ASP A 179 14.88 2.88 -9.17
CA ASP A 179 13.45 3.18 -9.22
C ASP A 179 12.86 2.84 -10.60
N LEU A 180 13.49 3.30 -11.69
CA LEU A 180 13.00 3.07 -13.05
C LEU A 180 13.03 1.58 -13.43
N ASN A 181 14.13 0.89 -13.15
CA ASN A 181 14.23 -0.54 -13.46
C ASN A 181 13.29 -1.38 -12.62
N THR A 182 13.05 -1.00 -11.35
CA THR A 182 12.05 -1.66 -10.50
C THR A 182 10.65 -1.57 -11.11
N ILE A 183 10.21 -0.38 -11.52
CA ILE A 183 8.91 -0.18 -12.16
C ILE A 183 8.83 -0.99 -13.46
N TYR A 184 9.86 -0.89 -14.29
CA TYR A 184 9.93 -1.63 -15.55
C TYR A 184 9.80 -3.14 -15.31
N SER A 185 10.57 -3.70 -14.39
CA SER A 185 10.56 -5.14 -14.07
C SER A 185 9.21 -5.61 -13.53
N CYS A 186 8.58 -4.82 -12.67
CA CYS A 186 7.23 -5.11 -12.21
C CYS A 186 6.24 -5.12 -13.39
N CYS A 187 6.20 -4.05 -14.18
CA CYS A 187 5.29 -3.95 -15.32
C CYS A 187 5.58 -4.98 -16.43
N ALA A 188 6.83 -5.39 -16.62
CA ALA A 188 7.18 -6.42 -17.60
C ALA A 188 6.78 -7.82 -17.13
N GLY A 189 6.77 -8.07 -15.82
CA GLY A 189 6.47 -9.37 -15.24
C GLY A 189 4.99 -9.66 -15.06
N THR A 190 4.13 -8.64 -14.89
CA THR A 190 2.69 -8.82 -14.68
C THR A 190 1.84 -7.84 -15.47
N THR A 191 0.59 -8.21 -15.72
CA THR A 191 -0.46 -7.34 -16.26
C THR A 191 -1.45 -6.84 -15.21
N GLU A 192 -1.25 -7.22 -13.97
CA GLU A 192 -2.01 -6.76 -12.81
C GLU A 192 -1.74 -5.28 -12.50
N HIS A 193 -2.46 -4.74 -11.52
CA HIS A 193 -2.13 -3.45 -10.93
C HIS A 193 -0.82 -3.53 -10.16
N VAL A 194 0.06 -2.54 -10.35
CA VAL A 194 1.39 -2.51 -9.73
C VAL A 194 1.46 -1.38 -8.70
N GLY A 195 1.88 -1.68 -7.49
CA GLY A 195 2.20 -0.71 -6.45
C GLY A 195 3.71 -0.50 -6.34
N VAL A 196 4.16 0.74 -6.40
CA VAL A 196 5.58 1.11 -6.29
C VAL A 196 5.78 2.32 -5.37
N SER A 197 7.03 2.68 -5.12
CA SER A 197 7.42 3.93 -4.47
C SER A 197 8.63 4.51 -5.20
N PHE A 198 8.87 5.80 -5.01
CA PHE A 198 10.07 6.48 -5.50
C PHE A 198 10.92 6.97 -4.33
N THR A 199 12.21 7.03 -4.53
CA THR A 199 13.16 7.53 -3.53
C THR A 199 13.20 9.05 -3.49
N GLU A 200 13.05 9.73 -4.65
CA GLU A 200 13.18 11.18 -4.77
C GLU A 200 12.03 11.77 -5.61
N PRO A 201 11.55 12.98 -5.26
CA PRO A 201 10.45 13.63 -6.00
C PRO A 201 10.75 13.87 -7.49
N GLU A 202 11.98 14.24 -7.83
CA GLU A 202 12.40 14.48 -9.21
C GLU A 202 12.37 13.21 -10.09
N PHE A 203 12.49 12.04 -9.51
CA PHE A 203 12.46 10.77 -10.25
C PHE A 203 11.07 10.40 -10.73
N VAL A 204 10.03 10.93 -10.08
CA VAL A 204 8.63 10.71 -10.47
C VAL A 204 8.38 11.10 -11.92
N ARG A 205 8.94 12.21 -12.39
CA ARG A 205 8.79 12.65 -13.78
C ARG A 205 9.31 11.61 -14.77
N HIS A 206 10.48 11.04 -14.53
CA HIS A 206 11.05 10.00 -15.38
C HIS A 206 10.23 8.70 -15.35
N GLY A 207 9.73 8.34 -14.16
CA GLY A 207 8.81 7.22 -14.03
C GLY A 207 7.52 7.42 -14.82
N LEU A 208 6.91 8.60 -14.75
CA LEU A 208 5.72 8.94 -15.55
C LEU A 208 6.00 8.91 -17.06
N GLU A 209 7.12 9.44 -17.51
CA GLU A 209 7.52 9.38 -18.93
C GLU A 209 7.59 7.91 -19.41
N MET A 210 8.18 7.02 -18.63
CA MET A 210 8.25 5.60 -18.94
C MET A 210 6.85 4.94 -18.93
N LEU A 211 6.02 5.26 -17.92
CA LEU A 211 4.67 4.72 -17.84
C LEU A 211 3.77 5.19 -18.98
N HIS A 212 3.95 6.43 -19.45
CA HIS A 212 3.28 6.92 -20.65
C HIS A 212 3.68 6.11 -21.90
N LEU A 213 4.95 5.74 -22.04
CA LEU A 213 5.41 4.88 -23.15
C LEU A 213 4.77 3.47 -23.04
N ILE A 214 4.76 2.87 -21.85
CA ILE A 214 4.16 1.55 -21.61
C ILE A 214 2.65 1.57 -21.90
N ALA A 215 1.97 2.66 -21.54
CA ALA A 215 0.54 2.84 -21.76
C ALA A 215 0.16 3.09 -23.24
N GLY A 216 1.12 3.49 -24.07
CA GLY A 216 0.89 3.92 -25.45
C GLY A 216 0.57 5.41 -25.60
N GLY A 217 0.88 6.21 -24.59
CA GLY A 217 0.76 7.66 -24.56
C GLY A 217 0.18 8.21 -23.26
N GLN A 218 0.33 9.52 -23.07
CA GLN A 218 -0.13 10.21 -21.86
C GLN A 218 -1.66 10.11 -21.68
N ASP A 219 -2.43 10.19 -22.76
CA ASP A 219 -3.88 10.12 -22.67
C ASP A 219 -4.36 8.70 -22.33
N ALA A 220 -3.70 7.67 -22.86
CA ALA A 220 -3.96 6.29 -22.50
C ALA A 220 -3.62 6.02 -21.03
N TRP A 221 -2.51 6.57 -20.55
CA TRP A 221 -2.16 6.53 -19.13
C TRP A 221 -3.22 7.18 -18.24
N ARG A 222 -3.67 8.39 -18.58
CA ARG A 222 -4.69 9.09 -17.79
C ARG A 222 -6.01 8.35 -17.70
N GLN A 223 -6.38 7.61 -18.75
CA GLN A 223 -7.57 6.78 -18.76
C GLN A 223 -7.41 5.49 -17.94
N ARG A 224 -6.19 4.95 -17.88
CA ARG A 224 -5.88 3.69 -17.21
C ARG A 224 -4.53 3.76 -16.48
N PRO A 225 -4.46 4.41 -15.32
CA PRO A 225 -3.26 4.39 -14.47
C PRO A 225 -3.16 3.02 -13.77
N PHE A 226 -2.36 2.13 -14.33
CA PHE A 226 -2.17 0.77 -13.83
C PHE A 226 -1.06 0.64 -12.78
N VAL A 227 -0.51 1.76 -12.32
CA VAL A 227 0.49 1.82 -11.25
C VAL A 227 0.03 2.82 -10.21
N SER A 228 0.12 2.45 -8.94
CA SER A 228 -0.13 3.31 -7.78
C SER A 228 1.13 3.59 -6.98
N ASN A 229 1.12 4.69 -6.24
CA ASN A 229 2.14 5.01 -5.26
C ASN A 229 1.77 4.44 -3.89
N SER A 230 2.61 3.56 -3.35
CA SER A 230 2.54 3.13 -1.97
C SER A 230 3.50 3.98 -1.15
N ASN A 231 2.96 4.83 -0.30
CA ASN A 231 3.72 5.90 0.31
C ASN A 231 3.59 5.93 1.83
N CYS A 232 4.74 5.79 2.52
CA CYS A 232 4.89 6.10 3.93
C CYS A 232 5.14 7.61 4.08
N PHE A 233 4.12 8.43 3.86
CA PHE A 233 4.20 9.90 3.92
C PHE A 233 4.37 10.45 5.34
N VAL A 234 4.35 9.57 6.35
CA VAL A 234 4.55 9.89 7.77
C VAL A 234 5.68 9.06 8.38
N VAL A 235 6.39 9.68 9.31
CA VAL A 235 7.30 9.02 10.24
C VAL A 235 6.63 9.03 11.61
N PRO A 236 6.11 7.90 12.10
CA PRO A 236 5.53 7.82 13.44
C PRO A 236 6.53 8.22 14.54
N PRO A 237 6.09 8.96 15.56
CA PRO A 237 4.73 9.44 15.81
C PRO A 237 4.46 10.83 15.22
N MET A 238 3.35 10.97 14.52
CA MET A 238 2.70 12.24 14.17
C MET A 238 3.65 13.27 13.51
N LYS A 239 4.38 12.83 12.47
CA LYS A 239 5.36 13.62 11.75
C LYS A 239 5.30 13.31 10.26
N PHE A 240 5.19 14.32 9.40
CA PHE A 240 5.31 14.14 7.96
C PHE A 240 6.73 13.77 7.54
N ALA A 241 6.86 12.92 6.57
CA ALA A 241 8.10 12.62 5.86
C ALA A 241 8.20 13.57 4.66
N THR A 242 8.98 14.63 4.77
CA THR A 242 9.02 15.74 3.81
C THR A 242 9.17 15.28 2.36
N GLU A 243 10.19 14.49 2.07
CA GLU A 243 10.48 13.98 0.73
C GLU A 243 9.36 13.06 0.22
N SER A 244 8.87 12.15 1.07
CA SER A 244 7.76 11.27 0.71
C SER A 244 6.47 12.03 0.44
N CYS A 245 6.21 13.15 1.13
CA CYS A 245 5.09 14.03 0.83
C CYS A 245 5.26 14.69 -0.55
N GLN A 246 6.46 15.15 -0.88
CA GLN A 246 6.74 15.74 -2.19
C GLN A 246 6.66 14.70 -3.34
N VAL A 247 7.09 13.46 -3.09
CA VAL A 247 6.85 12.33 -4.01
C VAL A 247 5.36 12.15 -4.21
N MET A 248 4.56 12.13 -3.14
CA MET A 248 3.11 11.98 -3.22
C MET A 248 2.45 13.12 -4.01
N GLU A 249 2.88 14.37 -3.83
CA GLU A 249 2.41 15.53 -4.60
C GLU A 249 2.63 15.33 -6.10
N ALA A 250 3.84 14.91 -6.49
CA ALA A 250 4.19 14.65 -7.88
C ALA A 250 3.37 13.49 -8.48
N TRP A 251 3.09 12.46 -7.71
CA TRP A 251 2.25 11.33 -8.10
C TRP A 251 0.80 11.74 -8.34
N ILE A 252 0.24 12.52 -7.45
CA ILE A 252 -1.13 13.04 -7.58
C ILE A 252 -1.24 13.88 -8.85
N ALA A 253 -0.25 14.75 -9.11
CA ALA A 253 -0.19 15.54 -10.35
C ALA A 253 -0.10 14.65 -11.60
N GLY A 254 0.53 13.49 -11.51
CA GLY A 254 0.62 12.47 -12.55
C GLY A 254 -0.63 11.60 -12.71
N GLY A 255 -1.66 11.80 -11.89
CA GLY A 255 -2.92 11.05 -11.95
C GLY A 255 -2.85 9.62 -11.39
N MET A 256 -1.86 9.31 -10.56
CA MET A 256 -1.67 7.97 -9.99
C MET A 256 -2.45 7.80 -8.69
N PRO A 257 -3.13 6.66 -8.49
CA PRO A 257 -3.72 6.34 -7.19
C PRO A 257 -2.67 6.32 -6.08
N VAL A 258 -3.05 6.76 -4.88
CA VAL A 258 -2.17 6.81 -3.70
C VAL A 258 -2.64 5.80 -2.68
N LEU A 259 -1.74 4.95 -2.21
CA LEU A 259 -1.95 4.06 -1.08
C LEU A 259 -1.32 4.73 0.15
N LEU A 260 -2.17 5.29 1.01
CA LEU A 260 -1.74 5.94 2.24
C LEU A 260 -1.35 4.89 3.28
N LEU A 261 -0.15 5.01 3.83
CA LEU A 261 0.37 4.05 4.78
C LEU A 261 0.97 4.76 6.00
N SER A 262 0.60 4.26 7.19
CA SER A 262 1.27 4.57 8.45
C SER A 262 1.69 3.26 9.12
N ALA A 263 2.95 3.18 9.55
CA ALA A 263 3.59 1.97 10.08
C ALA A 263 4.21 2.25 11.46
N GLY A 264 3.37 2.50 12.47
CA GLY A 264 3.80 2.71 13.86
C GLY A 264 3.96 1.39 14.61
N GLN A 265 5.04 1.26 15.36
CA GLN A 265 5.30 0.09 16.22
C GLN A 265 4.78 0.35 17.63
N ALA A 266 3.84 -0.46 18.08
CA ALA A 266 3.30 -0.37 19.43
C ALA A 266 4.39 -0.55 20.50
N GLY A 267 4.46 0.41 21.43
CA GLY A 267 5.49 0.44 22.48
C GLY A 267 6.82 1.07 22.09
N ALA A 268 7.01 1.44 20.81
CA ALA A 268 8.22 2.13 20.35
C ALA A 268 7.88 3.47 19.66
N THR A 269 7.29 3.44 18.46
CA THR A 269 6.89 4.63 17.70
C THR A 269 5.38 4.89 17.72
N ALA A 270 4.65 4.07 18.47
CA ALA A 270 3.24 4.23 18.77
C ALA A 270 2.99 3.83 20.24
N PRO A 271 1.85 4.24 20.84
CA PRO A 271 1.49 3.83 22.19
C PRO A 271 1.49 2.31 22.36
N ALA A 272 1.97 1.80 23.51
CA ALA A 272 1.95 0.37 23.79
C ALA A 272 0.53 -0.25 23.82
N PRO A 273 -0.50 0.40 24.38
CA PRO A 273 -1.88 -0.10 24.25
C PRO A 273 -2.34 -0.08 22.79
N ILE A 274 -2.86 -1.23 22.30
CA ILE A 274 -3.32 -1.41 20.92
C ILE A 274 -4.32 -0.31 20.49
N ALA A 275 -5.27 0.04 21.36
CA ALA A 275 -6.22 1.12 21.05
C ALA A 275 -5.53 2.47 20.78
N GLY A 276 -4.48 2.79 21.54
CA GLY A 276 -3.66 4.00 21.32
C GLY A 276 -2.88 3.93 20.00
N ALA A 277 -2.31 2.78 19.66
CA ALA A 277 -1.63 2.57 18.39
C ALA A 277 -2.60 2.74 17.19
N ILE A 278 -3.82 2.23 17.31
CA ILE A 278 -4.87 2.40 16.29
C ILE A 278 -5.26 3.89 16.17
N VAL A 279 -5.44 4.60 17.29
CA VAL A 279 -5.74 6.05 17.27
C VAL A 279 -4.66 6.80 16.51
N GLN A 280 -3.39 6.60 16.84
CA GLN A 280 -2.29 7.27 16.17
C GLN A 280 -2.23 6.95 14.68
N ALA A 281 -2.23 5.67 14.31
CA ALA A 281 -2.15 5.25 12.92
C ALA A 281 -3.33 5.78 12.08
N THR A 282 -4.53 5.80 12.66
CA THR A 282 -5.72 6.34 12.01
C THR A 282 -5.61 7.87 11.85
N ALA A 283 -5.12 8.59 12.86
CA ALA A 283 -4.90 10.03 12.78
C ALA A 283 -3.88 10.39 11.68
N GLU A 284 -2.78 9.67 11.64
CA GLU A 284 -1.75 9.83 10.59
C GLU A 284 -2.32 9.60 9.19
N CYS A 285 -3.05 8.51 8.97
CA CYS A 285 -3.66 8.23 7.67
C CYS A 285 -4.76 9.22 7.30
N LEU A 286 -5.56 9.73 8.25
CA LEU A 286 -6.54 10.79 7.99
C LEU A 286 -5.86 12.12 7.61
N ALA A 287 -4.74 12.47 8.23
CA ALA A 287 -3.96 13.62 7.81
C ALA A 287 -3.49 13.48 6.35
N GLY A 288 -3.07 12.27 5.93
CA GLY A 288 -2.74 11.97 4.54
C GLY A 288 -3.95 12.07 3.60
N LEU A 289 -5.11 11.58 4.01
CA LEU A 289 -6.34 11.68 3.22
C LEU A 289 -6.74 13.14 3.02
N ILE A 290 -6.62 13.97 4.05
CA ILE A 290 -6.85 15.41 3.96
C ILE A 290 -5.85 16.04 2.99
N TYR A 291 -4.58 15.65 3.08
CA TYR A 291 -3.54 16.16 2.21
C TYR A 291 -3.81 15.84 0.73
N VAL A 292 -4.12 14.58 0.40
CA VAL A 292 -4.47 14.17 -0.96
C VAL A 292 -5.66 14.97 -1.48
N ASN A 293 -6.73 15.14 -0.68
CA ASN A 293 -7.92 15.88 -1.08
C ASN A 293 -7.70 17.40 -1.12
N ALA A 294 -6.72 17.92 -0.38
CA ALA A 294 -6.31 19.34 -0.48
C ALA A 294 -5.61 19.64 -1.81
N ILE A 295 -4.85 18.67 -2.33
CA ILE A 295 -4.19 18.79 -3.64
C ILE A 295 -5.19 18.56 -4.77
N SER A 296 -5.96 17.47 -4.69
CA SER A 296 -6.91 17.06 -5.74
C SER A 296 -8.15 16.44 -5.09
N PRO A 297 -9.24 17.19 -4.97
CA PRO A 297 -10.47 16.68 -4.37
C PRO A 297 -11.01 15.45 -5.08
N GLY A 298 -11.25 14.37 -4.34
CA GLY A 298 -11.75 13.10 -4.86
C GLY A 298 -10.70 12.25 -5.58
N HIS A 299 -9.42 12.60 -5.48
CA HIS A 299 -8.35 11.78 -6.03
C HIS A 299 -8.39 10.34 -5.47
N PRO A 300 -8.14 9.30 -6.28
CA PRO A 300 -8.11 7.92 -5.82
C PRO A 300 -7.07 7.72 -4.72
N ALA A 301 -7.55 7.46 -3.50
CA ALA A 301 -6.70 7.21 -2.35
C ALA A 301 -7.22 5.98 -1.59
N VAL A 302 -6.34 5.04 -1.31
CA VAL A 302 -6.63 3.88 -0.48
C VAL A 302 -6.13 4.17 0.92
N PHE A 303 -7.06 4.17 1.85
CA PHE A 303 -6.79 4.38 3.27
C PHE A 303 -6.33 3.06 3.90
N GLY A 304 -5.13 3.05 4.48
CA GLY A 304 -4.59 1.87 5.11
C GLY A 304 -3.69 2.20 6.30
N THR A 305 -3.80 1.42 7.34
CA THR A 305 -2.88 1.47 8.47
C THR A 305 -2.12 0.16 8.56
N TRP A 306 -0.87 0.24 8.93
CA TRP A 306 -0.02 -0.93 9.14
C TRP A 306 0.67 -0.86 10.51
N PRO A 307 -0.09 -0.87 11.61
CA PRO A 307 0.50 -0.86 12.94
C PRO A 307 1.17 -2.20 13.22
N PHE A 308 2.40 -2.14 13.68
CA PHE A 308 3.12 -3.32 14.15
C PHE A 308 2.87 -3.54 15.63
N VAL A 309 2.56 -4.78 15.99
CA VAL A 309 2.55 -5.23 17.39
C VAL A 309 3.65 -6.26 17.53
N CYS A 310 4.76 -5.84 18.11
CA CYS A 310 5.91 -6.71 18.32
C CYS A 310 6.09 -6.94 19.82
N LEU A 311 5.95 -8.18 20.24
CA LEU A 311 6.32 -8.60 21.59
C LEU A 311 7.82 -8.89 21.58
N LEU A 312 8.63 -7.92 22.03
CA LEU A 312 10.10 -8.01 22.08
C LEU A 312 10.64 -9.24 22.80
N TYR A 313 9.80 -9.92 23.56
CA TYR A 313 10.18 -11.11 24.32
C TYR A 313 9.76 -12.43 23.68
N THR A 314 8.85 -12.44 22.72
CA THR A 314 8.23 -13.67 22.22
C THR A 314 7.96 -13.70 20.72
N SER A 315 8.29 -12.66 19.98
CA SER A 315 8.06 -12.62 18.53
C SER A 315 9.37 -12.71 17.76
N ASP A 316 9.29 -13.26 16.55
CA ASP A 316 10.44 -13.36 15.65
C ASP A 316 11.06 -12.00 15.30
N ALA A 317 10.27 -10.92 15.35
CA ALA A 317 10.77 -9.58 15.16
C ALA A 317 11.72 -9.13 16.29
N ALA A 318 11.62 -9.73 17.48
CA ALA A 318 12.59 -9.53 18.56
C ALA A 318 13.91 -10.27 18.28
N ASP A 319 13.87 -11.28 17.45
CA ASP A 319 15.03 -12.07 17.04
C ASP A 319 15.66 -11.54 15.74
N ASP A 320 15.10 -10.49 15.16
CA ASP A 320 15.65 -9.85 13.97
C ASP A 320 16.94 -9.10 14.28
N LEU A 321 17.79 -8.92 13.26
CA LEU A 321 19.15 -8.33 13.37
C LEU A 321 19.24 -7.02 14.13
N LEU A 322 18.16 -6.27 14.15
CA LEU A 322 18.08 -5.00 14.89
C LEU A 322 17.71 -5.16 16.36
N CYS A 323 17.19 -6.31 16.76
CA CYS A 323 16.63 -6.56 18.08
C CYS A 323 17.22 -7.79 18.77
N VAL A 324 18.13 -8.52 18.10
CA VAL A 324 18.66 -9.81 18.55
C VAL A 324 20.11 -9.66 18.96
N ASP A 325 20.49 -10.36 20.01
CA ASP A 325 21.88 -10.68 20.29
C ASP A 325 22.49 -11.43 19.09
N LEU A 326 23.50 -10.85 18.47
CA LEU A 326 24.22 -11.41 17.33
C LEU A 326 24.83 -12.81 17.60
N GLY A 327 24.82 -13.27 18.82
CA GLY A 327 25.13 -14.62 19.21
C GLY A 327 24.03 -15.65 18.94
N GLY A 328 22.94 -15.26 18.30
CA GLY A 328 21.81 -16.13 18.00
C GLY A 328 20.96 -16.47 19.21
N ARG A 329 21.10 -15.73 20.29
CA ARG A 329 20.24 -15.86 21.46
C ARG A 329 19.09 -14.87 21.38
N ARG A 330 17.93 -15.34 21.72
CA ARG A 330 16.77 -14.48 21.88
C ARG A 330 16.96 -13.51 23.01
N ILE A 331 16.60 -12.29 22.80
CA ILE A 331 16.46 -11.28 23.87
C ILE A 331 15.12 -11.56 24.55
N ILE A 332 15.07 -12.60 25.31
CA ILE A 332 13.87 -12.98 26.04
C ILE A 332 14.01 -12.53 27.47
#